data_b2e93c7f4fe158542489ffcff2683bfc
#
_entry.id   b2e93c7f4fe158542489ffcff2683bfc
#
_cell.length_a   1.000
_cell.length_b   1.000
_cell.length_c   1.000
_cell.angle_alpha   90.00
_cell.angle_beta   90.00
_cell.angle_gamma   90.00
#
_symmetry.space_group_name_H-M   'P 1'
#
loop_
_entity.id
_entity.type
_entity.pdbx_description
1 polymer ?
#
loop_
_entity_poly.entity_id
_entity_poly.type
_entity_poly.pdbx_seq_one_letter_code
_entity_poly.pdbx_strand_id
1 'polypeptide(L)'
;MNIAVPAPQIVKDKIVCHNPVGYPPKVSPKMLAPRLESLDGKTLYLVDSRFDDSIELLKEVANWFAGHMPGVTVKLVSLAGYYGHDDQELWTEIKANGHAAIIGVGHCSTCAPAVSTHAITMESKFGIPTVAIHTGMFDKVVRSVTRMGGLPDAACVFVPQPVMGKSAAELRAYVEGNDPVTGVPVMREIIEALTGNVAGRHAPEAARTTPRFVEAASEEEMHELFLRNNWTDQLPIVLPTEARVAAMLAATSHPADKVVGRMQPTPNRGLWEYTVEKVAVNAVMAGARPEYFPVILALAASEVTARGSTSSSGSAMVVVNGPIRQQIGMNCGIGAMGPYNHANATIGRAYGLLSQNLQGGSVPGDTFMGSLGNAYTYNSITFAENEERSPWEPLHVQRGYKAEDSVVSVFFGCRSTTFGLGLRKDYWREHVRDMLVAVDTVTAPVLLLDPITAQQFIDRGGFDSKDKLIRFVHETAQMPAGRYWDMQLVQNYIYPNATLGVEPLATKLKAAPDQLIPMFQEQDINVVVVGGETNGYWQIMGAKNRATVSIDAWR
;
A
#
# COMPACT_ATOMS: atom_id res chain seq x y z
N MET A 1 -33.61 -48.05 -45.43
CA MET A 1 -33.24 -46.64 -45.06
C MET A 1 -33.30 -46.56 -43.58
N ASN A 2 -32.11 -46.57 -42.91
CA ASN A 2 -32.01 -46.34 -41.50
C ASN A 2 -31.93 -44.82 -41.27
N ILE A 3 -33.00 -44.23 -40.71
CA ILE A 3 -33.01 -42.85 -40.28
C ILE A 3 -32.26 -42.80 -38.95
N ALA A 4 -31.03 -42.29 -38.97
CA ALA A 4 -30.28 -42.00 -37.76
C ALA A 4 -30.99 -40.85 -37.01
N VAL A 5 -31.53 -41.16 -35.85
CA VAL A 5 -32.05 -40.14 -34.92
C VAL A 5 -30.81 -39.39 -34.35
N PRO A 6 -30.70 -38.07 -34.52
CA PRO A 6 -29.61 -37.34 -33.91
C PRO A 6 -29.71 -37.46 -32.38
N ALA A 7 -28.56 -37.78 -31.75
CA ALA A 7 -28.47 -37.80 -30.30
C ALA A 7 -28.89 -36.43 -29.73
N PRO A 8 -29.63 -36.39 -28.61
CA PRO A 8 -30.01 -35.13 -28.01
C PRO A 8 -28.73 -34.35 -27.65
N GLN A 9 -28.59 -33.13 -28.17
CA GLN A 9 -27.57 -32.19 -27.70
C GLN A 9 -27.90 -31.93 -26.24
N ILE A 10 -27.09 -32.47 -25.34
CA ILE A 10 -27.08 -32.10 -23.94
C ILE A 10 -26.57 -30.65 -23.95
N VAL A 11 -27.49 -29.68 -23.82
CA VAL A 11 -27.14 -28.30 -23.46
C VAL A 11 -26.55 -28.43 -22.06
N LYS A 12 -25.23 -28.45 -21.96
CA LYS A 12 -24.55 -28.37 -20.66
C LYS A 12 -24.99 -27.05 -20.02
N ASP A 13 -25.63 -27.13 -18.87
CA ASP A 13 -25.97 -25.93 -18.08
C ASP A 13 -24.68 -25.17 -17.85
N LYS A 14 -24.67 -23.89 -18.22
CA LYS A 14 -23.53 -23.00 -17.98
C LYS A 14 -23.29 -22.86 -16.49
N ILE A 15 -22.04 -22.78 -16.10
CA ILE A 15 -21.66 -22.43 -14.73
C ILE A 15 -21.71 -20.92 -14.58
N VAL A 16 -22.43 -20.46 -13.58
CA VAL A 16 -22.61 -19.05 -13.24
C VAL A 16 -21.94 -18.79 -11.89
N CYS A 17 -21.05 -17.80 -11.85
CA CYS A 17 -20.37 -17.35 -10.63
C CYS A 17 -20.52 -15.85 -10.44
N HIS A 18 -20.45 -15.40 -9.20
CA HIS A 18 -20.36 -13.98 -8.90
C HIS A 18 -19.01 -13.42 -9.34
N ASN A 19 -19.03 -12.17 -9.84
CA ASN A 19 -17.83 -11.41 -10.17
C ASN A 19 -17.22 -10.84 -8.87
N PRO A 20 -15.93 -11.10 -8.56
CA PRO A 20 -15.31 -10.70 -7.31
C PRO A 20 -14.93 -9.22 -7.23
N VAL A 21 -14.94 -8.51 -8.36
CA VAL A 21 -14.37 -7.16 -8.48
C VAL A 21 -15.29 -6.12 -7.85
N GLY A 22 -14.70 -5.16 -7.12
CA GLY A 22 -15.40 -4.02 -6.57
C GLY A 22 -15.93 -3.05 -7.63
N TYR A 23 -16.56 -1.99 -7.21
CA TYR A 23 -17.15 -0.99 -8.09
C TYR A 23 -16.17 0.17 -8.31
N PRO A 24 -15.79 0.48 -9.57
CA PRO A 24 -14.88 1.58 -9.86
C PRO A 24 -15.50 2.92 -9.48
N PRO A 25 -14.70 3.90 -9.07
CA PRO A 25 -15.19 5.24 -8.80
C PRO A 25 -15.74 5.88 -10.08
N LYS A 26 -16.71 6.76 -9.92
CA LYS A 26 -17.18 7.62 -11.00
C LYS A 26 -16.09 8.66 -11.29
N VAL A 27 -15.64 8.71 -12.52
CA VAL A 27 -14.62 9.66 -12.98
C VAL A 27 -15.30 10.90 -13.53
N SER A 28 -15.00 12.07 -12.95
CA SER A 28 -15.45 13.36 -13.49
C SER A 28 -14.38 13.89 -14.45
N PRO A 29 -14.70 14.12 -15.74
CA PRO A 29 -13.77 14.70 -16.70
C PRO A 29 -13.25 16.07 -16.23
N LYS A 30 -11.97 16.31 -16.43
CA LYS A 30 -11.29 17.58 -16.16
C LYS A 30 -10.70 18.13 -17.45
N MET A 31 -10.35 19.41 -17.45
CA MET A 31 -9.76 20.09 -18.59
C MET A 31 -8.29 20.40 -18.33
N LEU A 32 -7.50 20.33 -19.39
CA LEU A 32 -6.12 20.82 -19.41
C LEU A 32 -6.12 22.36 -19.34
N ALA A 33 -5.07 22.90 -18.73
CA ALA A 33 -4.77 24.33 -18.79
C ALA A 33 -4.48 24.75 -20.25
N PRO A 34 -4.73 26.02 -20.64
CA PRO A 34 -4.30 26.53 -21.93
C PRO A 34 -2.79 26.43 -22.12
N ARG A 35 -2.34 25.98 -23.29
CA ARG A 35 -0.91 25.86 -23.59
C ARG A 35 -0.32 27.24 -23.94
N LEU A 36 0.99 27.37 -23.75
CA LEU A 36 1.73 28.57 -24.09
C LEU A 36 1.98 28.63 -25.59
N GLU A 37 2.03 29.80 -26.16
CA GLU A 37 2.45 29.98 -27.56
C GLU A 37 3.94 29.73 -27.76
N SER A 38 4.74 30.07 -26.75
CA SER A 38 6.20 29.91 -26.70
C SER A 38 6.67 29.88 -25.28
N LEU A 39 7.81 29.24 -25.01
CA LEU A 39 8.50 29.30 -23.72
C LEU A 39 9.44 30.52 -23.59
N ASP A 40 9.74 31.21 -24.68
CA ASP A 40 10.64 32.36 -24.66
C ASP A 40 10.07 33.49 -23.79
N GLY A 41 10.89 34.07 -22.92
CA GLY A 41 10.49 35.08 -21.93
C GLY A 41 9.59 34.56 -20.81
N LYS A 42 9.38 33.24 -20.68
CA LYS A 42 8.51 32.63 -19.66
C LYS A 42 9.29 32.13 -18.45
N THR A 43 8.60 32.08 -17.32
CA THR A 43 9.10 31.47 -16.08
C THR A 43 8.57 30.06 -15.95
N LEU A 44 9.46 29.07 -15.91
CA LEU A 44 9.18 27.65 -15.77
C LEU A 44 9.61 27.17 -14.37
N TYR A 45 8.68 26.61 -13.62
CA TYR A 45 9.00 25.98 -12.34
C TYR A 45 9.32 24.51 -12.54
N LEU A 46 10.47 24.07 -12.02
CA LEU A 46 10.81 22.65 -11.87
C LEU A 46 10.54 22.26 -10.44
N VAL A 47 9.59 21.38 -10.22
CA VAL A 47 9.10 20.99 -8.89
C VAL A 47 9.64 19.61 -8.53
N ASP A 48 10.57 19.58 -7.57
CA ASP A 48 11.13 18.34 -7.03
C ASP A 48 10.15 17.67 -6.07
N SER A 49 9.85 16.39 -6.32
CA SER A 49 8.97 15.55 -5.51
C SER A 49 9.58 15.10 -4.17
N ARG A 50 10.85 15.39 -3.91
CA ARG A 50 11.61 14.95 -2.72
C ARG A 50 11.65 13.44 -2.54
N PHE A 51 11.77 12.70 -3.63
CA PHE A 51 11.95 11.26 -3.55
C PHE A 51 13.26 10.84 -4.21
N ASP A 52 14.14 10.18 -3.43
CA ASP A 52 15.49 9.79 -3.86
C ASP A 52 16.22 10.94 -4.56
N ASP A 53 16.89 10.68 -5.70
CA ASP A 53 17.66 11.67 -6.46
C ASP A 53 16.82 12.44 -7.49
N SER A 54 15.51 12.62 -7.26
CA SER A 54 14.64 13.34 -8.19
C SER A 54 15.12 14.76 -8.48
N ILE A 55 15.65 15.45 -7.45
CA ILE A 55 16.19 16.80 -7.61
C ILE A 55 17.42 16.82 -8.55
N GLU A 56 18.24 15.77 -8.55
CA GLU A 56 19.45 15.71 -9.39
C GLU A 56 19.09 15.60 -10.88
N LEU A 57 18.05 14.83 -11.23
CA LEU A 57 17.53 14.81 -12.59
C LEU A 57 16.97 16.19 -13.00
N LEU A 58 16.22 16.85 -12.12
CA LEU A 58 15.66 18.17 -12.41
C LEU A 58 16.73 19.26 -12.55
N LYS A 59 17.88 19.13 -11.88
CA LYS A 59 19.05 19.99 -12.13
C LYS A 59 19.56 19.83 -13.57
N GLU A 60 19.63 18.61 -14.09
CA GLU A 60 20.04 18.38 -15.48
C GLU A 60 18.99 18.91 -16.49
N VAL A 61 17.69 18.86 -16.17
CA VAL A 61 16.66 19.53 -16.96
C VAL A 61 16.87 21.06 -16.95
N ALA A 62 17.17 21.64 -15.78
CA ALA A 62 17.48 23.08 -15.68
C ALA A 62 18.74 23.45 -16.49
N ASN A 63 19.80 22.65 -16.42
CA ASN A 63 21.04 22.84 -17.19
C ASN A 63 20.77 22.78 -18.69
N TRP A 64 19.90 21.88 -19.14
CA TRP A 64 19.52 21.77 -20.53
C TRP A 64 18.83 23.05 -21.03
N PHE A 65 17.85 23.60 -20.29
CA PHE A 65 17.20 24.86 -20.62
C PHE A 65 18.19 26.03 -20.66
N ALA A 66 19.08 26.12 -19.68
CA ALA A 66 20.11 27.16 -19.64
C ALA A 66 21.02 27.15 -20.88
N GLY A 67 21.36 25.95 -21.39
CA GLY A 67 22.21 25.78 -22.57
C GLY A 67 21.50 25.97 -23.91
N HIS A 68 20.22 25.60 -24.01
CA HIS A 68 19.50 25.53 -25.30
C HIS A 68 18.40 26.59 -25.46
N MET A 69 17.85 27.10 -24.34
CA MET A 69 16.77 28.08 -24.35
C MET A 69 17.00 29.18 -23.30
N PRO A 70 18.04 30.02 -23.47
CA PRO A 70 18.43 31.03 -22.46
C PRO A 70 17.38 32.12 -22.22
N GLY A 71 16.38 32.22 -23.07
CA GLY A 71 15.21 33.10 -22.87
C GLY A 71 14.19 32.59 -21.86
N VAL A 72 14.32 31.33 -21.39
CA VAL A 72 13.45 30.73 -20.37
C VAL A 72 14.04 30.94 -18.97
N THR A 73 13.27 31.52 -18.08
CA THR A 73 13.65 31.64 -16.66
C THR A 73 13.25 30.36 -15.93
N VAL A 74 14.21 29.57 -15.46
CA VAL A 74 13.94 28.32 -14.72
C VAL A 74 14.05 28.56 -13.21
N LYS A 75 13.05 28.11 -12.45
CA LYS A 75 13.05 28.09 -10.99
C LYS A 75 12.93 26.66 -10.49
N LEU A 76 13.98 26.14 -9.85
CA LEU A 76 13.99 24.82 -9.21
C LEU A 76 13.51 24.98 -7.76
N VAL A 77 12.46 24.29 -7.40
CA VAL A 77 11.83 24.29 -6.06
C VAL A 77 11.51 22.86 -5.64
N SER A 78 11.46 22.60 -4.34
CA SER A 78 11.03 21.30 -3.80
C SER A 78 9.70 21.44 -3.10
N LEU A 79 8.88 20.36 -3.09
CA LEU A 79 7.69 20.28 -2.24
C LEU A 79 8.05 20.57 -0.78
N ALA A 80 7.18 21.22 -0.04
CA ALA A 80 7.38 21.49 1.38
C ALA A 80 7.47 20.18 2.19
N GLY A 81 6.59 19.21 1.91
CA GLY A 81 6.55 17.89 2.55
C GLY A 81 7.12 16.75 1.67
N TYR A 82 6.81 15.50 2.05
CA TYR A 82 7.12 14.36 1.21
C TYR A 82 6.23 14.37 -0.06
N TYR A 83 6.58 13.56 -1.06
CA TYR A 83 5.92 13.54 -2.39
C TYR A 83 4.37 13.41 -2.36
N GLY A 84 3.79 12.83 -1.30
CA GLY A 84 2.32 12.73 -1.15
C GLY A 84 1.66 13.97 -0.54
N HIS A 85 2.42 14.97 -0.16
CA HIS A 85 1.90 16.23 0.38
C HIS A 85 1.36 17.11 -0.74
N ASP A 86 0.07 17.52 -0.63
CA ASP A 86 -0.55 18.45 -1.58
C ASP A 86 -0.21 19.90 -1.18
N ASP A 87 0.85 20.45 -1.77
CA ASP A 87 1.44 21.74 -1.43
C ASP A 87 0.67 22.91 -2.05
N GLN A 88 -0.50 23.23 -1.49
CA GLN A 88 -1.39 24.29 -2.00
C GLN A 88 -0.72 25.68 -2.00
N GLU A 89 0.21 25.93 -1.09
CA GLU A 89 0.95 27.20 -1.04
C GLU A 89 1.87 27.33 -2.24
N LEU A 90 2.62 26.27 -2.54
CA LEU A 90 3.49 26.23 -3.72
C LEU A 90 2.69 26.35 -5.03
N TRP A 91 1.53 25.66 -5.14
CA TRP A 91 0.69 25.79 -6.35
C TRP A 91 0.19 27.21 -6.52
N THR A 92 -0.14 27.90 -5.43
CA THR A 92 -0.58 29.30 -5.47
C THR A 92 0.57 30.24 -5.87
N GLU A 93 1.78 30.01 -5.36
CA GLU A 93 2.99 30.74 -5.76
C GLU A 93 3.28 30.55 -7.26
N ILE A 94 3.26 29.31 -7.75
CA ILE A 94 3.51 29.02 -9.17
C ILE A 94 2.46 29.71 -10.06
N LYS A 95 1.18 29.70 -9.63
CA LYS A 95 0.11 30.40 -10.35
C LYS A 95 0.34 31.91 -10.45
N ALA A 96 0.89 32.51 -9.39
CA ALA A 96 1.13 33.96 -9.33
C ALA A 96 2.37 34.40 -10.12
N ASN A 97 3.44 33.59 -10.11
CA ASN A 97 4.78 33.98 -10.55
C ASN A 97 5.35 33.13 -11.71
N GLY A 98 4.69 32.04 -12.06
CA GLY A 98 5.08 31.10 -13.12
C GLY A 98 4.15 31.16 -14.34
N HIS A 99 4.58 30.51 -15.42
CA HIS A 99 3.79 30.36 -16.63
C HIS A 99 3.49 28.89 -16.93
N ALA A 100 4.38 27.98 -16.50
CA ALA A 100 4.26 26.55 -16.63
C ALA A 100 5.06 25.83 -15.54
N ALA A 101 4.83 24.53 -15.39
CA ALA A 101 5.56 23.70 -14.45
C ALA A 101 5.97 22.35 -15.05
N ILE A 102 7.10 21.83 -14.55
CA ILE A 102 7.51 20.44 -14.72
C ILE A 102 7.63 19.87 -13.31
N ILE A 103 6.94 18.78 -13.02
CA ILE A 103 7.05 18.10 -11.73
C ILE A 103 7.66 16.71 -11.87
N GLY A 104 8.58 16.33 -11.03
CA GLY A 104 9.23 15.02 -11.06
C GLY A 104 10.01 14.73 -9.79
N VAL A 105 10.50 13.50 -9.68
CA VAL A 105 10.36 12.42 -10.63
C VAL A 105 9.49 11.33 -10.01
N GLY A 106 8.55 10.82 -10.77
CA GLY A 106 7.74 9.68 -10.36
C GLY A 106 8.43 8.36 -10.73
N HIS A 107 9.25 7.80 -9.82
CA HIS A 107 10.05 6.59 -10.05
C HIS A 107 9.88 5.52 -8.98
N CYS A 108 8.76 5.55 -8.26
CA CYS A 108 8.29 4.48 -7.38
C CYS A 108 6.77 4.28 -7.51
N SER A 109 6.26 3.21 -6.98
CA SER A 109 4.85 2.82 -7.08
C SER A 109 3.87 3.74 -6.33
N THR A 110 4.35 4.55 -5.42
CA THR A 110 3.56 5.52 -4.65
C THR A 110 3.89 6.95 -5.04
N CYS A 111 5.13 7.28 -5.37
CA CYS A 111 5.48 8.63 -5.82
C CYS A 111 5.00 8.90 -7.25
N ALA A 112 5.02 7.93 -8.17
CA ALA A 112 4.49 8.14 -9.52
C ALA A 112 3.00 8.52 -9.54
N PRO A 113 2.09 7.83 -8.79
CA PRO A 113 0.72 8.31 -8.59
C PRO A 113 0.62 9.71 -8.00
N ALA A 114 1.45 10.06 -7.02
CA ALA A 114 1.43 11.37 -6.38
C ALA A 114 1.84 12.49 -7.36
N VAL A 115 2.96 12.31 -8.06
CA VAL A 115 3.44 13.24 -9.09
C VAL A 115 2.38 13.46 -10.18
N SER A 116 1.73 12.39 -10.66
CA SER A 116 0.62 12.48 -11.61
C SER A 116 -0.56 13.26 -11.05
N THR A 117 -0.91 13.04 -9.77
CA THR A 117 -2.03 13.74 -9.12
C THR A 117 -1.73 15.23 -8.95
N HIS A 118 -0.49 15.59 -8.59
CA HIS A 118 -0.08 16.99 -8.52
C HIS A 118 -0.14 17.68 -9.87
N ALA A 119 0.32 17.01 -10.94
CA ALA A 119 0.18 17.54 -12.31
C ALA A 119 -1.29 17.76 -12.68
N ILE A 120 -2.18 16.80 -12.40
CA ILE A 120 -3.62 16.95 -12.61
C ILE A 120 -4.19 18.13 -11.81
N THR A 121 -3.75 18.33 -10.58
CA THR A 121 -4.19 19.44 -9.73
C THR A 121 -3.74 20.79 -10.31
N MET A 122 -2.48 20.91 -10.70
CA MET A 122 -1.95 22.12 -11.31
C MET A 122 -2.69 22.47 -12.61
N GLU A 123 -2.88 21.48 -13.48
CA GLU A 123 -3.61 21.64 -14.73
C GLU A 123 -5.06 22.07 -14.51
N SER A 124 -5.83 21.27 -13.78
CA SER A 124 -7.29 21.39 -13.74
C SER A 124 -7.81 22.39 -12.71
N LYS A 125 -7.09 22.59 -11.59
CA LYS A 125 -7.55 23.45 -10.49
C LYS A 125 -6.87 24.81 -10.51
N PHE A 126 -5.58 24.85 -10.88
CA PHE A 126 -4.81 26.10 -10.92
C PHE A 126 -4.66 26.67 -12.33
N GLY A 127 -4.96 25.90 -13.37
CA GLY A 127 -4.83 26.33 -14.77
C GLY A 127 -3.37 26.58 -15.16
N ILE A 128 -2.44 25.76 -14.66
CA ILE A 128 -1.00 25.83 -14.93
C ILE A 128 -0.65 24.70 -15.91
N PRO A 129 -0.17 25.00 -17.14
CA PRO A 129 0.34 23.97 -18.04
C PRO A 129 1.46 23.18 -17.36
N THR A 130 1.30 21.86 -17.25
CA THR A 130 2.20 21.03 -16.43
C THR A 130 2.60 19.77 -17.15
N VAL A 131 3.89 19.40 -17.05
CA VAL A 131 4.43 18.10 -17.46
C VAL A 131 4.88 17.33 -16.23
N ALA A 132 4.48 16.07 -16.13
CA ALA A 132 4.96 15.15 -15.12
C ALA A 132 6.08 14.27 -15.68
N ILE A 133 7.25 14.26 -15.05
CA ILE A 133 8.35 13.35 -15.40
C ILE A 133 8.26 12.09 -14.55
N HIS A 134 8.31 10.94 -15.21
CA HIS A 134 8.29 9.61 -14.61
C HIS A 134 9.40 8.74 -15.18
N THR A 135 9.63 7.56 -14.61
CA THR A 135 10.44 6.53 -15.28
C THR A 135 9.55 5.54 -16.01
N GLY A 136 10.04 5.00 -17.13
CA GLY A 136 9.25 4.16 -18.06
C GLY A 136 8.62 2.91 -17.42
N MET A 137 9.20 2.40 -16.33
CA MET A 137 8.64 1.26 -15.59
C MET A 137 7.25 1.52 -14.99
N PHE A 138 6.87 2.78 -14.79
CA PHE A 138 5.60 3.17 -14.17
C PHE A 138 4.55 3.67 -15.18
N ASP A 139 4.76 3.53 -16.48
CA ASP A 139 3.84 3.98 -17.53
C ASP A 139 2.39 3.53 -17.29
N LYS A 140 2.16 2.24 -17.07
CA LYS A 140 0.81 1.69 -16.83
C LYS A 140 0.15 2.30 -15.59
N VAL A 141 0.91 2.43 -14.49
CA VAL A 141 0.42 3.04 -13.24
C VAL A 141 0.05 4.50 -13.49
N VAL A 142 0.93 5.27 -14.13
CA VAL A 142 0.73 6.69 -14.46
C VAL A 142 -0.52 6.88 -15.30
N ARG A 143 -0.67 6.14 -16.39
CA ARG A 143 -1.86 6.21 -17.26
C ARG A 143 -3.14 5.81 -16.55
N SER A 144 -3.07 4.85 -15.63
CA SER A 144 -4.22 4.50 -14.80
C SER A 144 -4.62 5.67 -13.88
N VAL A 145 -3.64 6.35 -13.28
CA VAL A 145 -3.89 7.50 -12.38
C VAL A 145 -4.48 8.68 -13.15
N THR A 146 -3.92 9.03 -14.32
CA THR A 146 -4.42 10.17 -15.12
C THR A 146 -5.85 9.93 -15.59
N ARG A 147 -6.19 8.72 -16.03
CA ARG A 147 -7.56 8.34 -16.37
C ARG A 147 -8.52 8.45 -15.18
N MET A 148 -8.16 7.83 -14.06
CA MET A 148 -8.97 7.84 -12.84
C MET A 148 -9.08 9.25 -12.23
N GLY A 149 -8.06 10.08 -12.43
CA GLY A 149 -8.07 11.50 -12.07
C GLY A 149 -8.91 12.39 -12.98
N GLY A 150 -9.48 11.84 -14.06
CA GLY A 150 -10.34 12.56 -15.00
C GLY A 150 -9.58 13.40 -16.04
N LEU A 151 -8.27 13.21 -16.17
CA LEU A 151 -7.43 13.95 -17.11
C LEU A 151 -6.50 12.97 -17.87
N PRO A 152 -7.05 12.10 -18.74
CA PRO A 152 -6.26 11.08 -19.45
C PRO A 152 -5.16 11.67 -20.35
N ASP A 153 -5.36 12.90 -20.83
CA ASP A 153 -4.42 13.64 -21.68
C ASP A 153 -3.38 14.46 -20.88
N ALA A 154 -3.32 14.32 -19.55
CA ALA A 154 -2.25 14.94 -18.75
C ALA A 154 -0.87 14.56 -19.29
N ALA A 155 -0.02 15.56 -19.50
CA ALA A 155 1.29 15.35 -20.10
C ALA A 155 2.22 14.61 -19.15
N CYS A 156 2.63 13.40 -19.56
CA CYS A 156 3.58 12.55 -18.87
C CYS A 156 4.72 12.20 -19.82
N VAL A 157 5.95 12.47 -19.39
CA VAL A 157 7.18 12.17 -20.13
C VAL A 157 7.99 11.19 -19.30
N PHE A 158 8.62 10.23 -19.96
CA PHE A 158 9.33 9.17 -19.29
C PHE A 158 10.84 9.24 -19.54
N VAL A 159 11.61 8.91 -18.52
CA VAL A 159 13.04 8.74 -18.58
C VAL A 159 13.43 7.29 -18.21
N PRO A 160 14.64 6.82 -18.49
CA PRO A 160 15.08 5.49 -18.09
C PRO A 160 15.02 5.28 -16.57
N GLN A 161 14.95 4.03 -16.12
CA GLN A 161 15.01 3.56 -14.73
C GLN A 161 16.37 2.90 -14.49
N PRO A 162 17.04 3.07 -13.32
CA PRO A 162 16.65 3.92 -12.19
C PRO A 162 17.18 5.37 -12.33
N VAL A 163 16.58 6.29 -11.57
CA VAL A 163 17.14 7.64 -11.32
C VAL A 163 18.06 7.61 -10.11
N MET A 164 17.67 6.91 -9.07
CA MET A 164 18.42 6.77 -7.82
C MET A 164 19.85 6.23 -8.06
N GLY A 165 20.84 6.89 -7.45
CA GLY A 165 22.24 6.48 -7.49
C GLY A 165 22.96 6.76 -8.81
N LYS A 166 22.34 7.52 -9.73
CA LYS A 166 22.95 7.90 -11.00
C LYS A 166 23.81 9.15 -10.88
N SER A 167 24.94 9.15 -11.58
CA SER A 167 25.78 10.33 -11.70
C SER A 167 25.11 11.43 -12.54
N ALA A 168 25.53 12.69 -12.36
CA ALA A 168 25.05 13.81 -13.16
C ALA A 168 25.21 13.57 -14.67
N ALA A 169 26.29 12.92 -15.11
CA ALA A 169 26.52 12.59 -16.51
C ALA A 169 25.48 11.57 -17.05
N GLU A 170 25.13 10.54 -16.26
CA GLU A 170 24.10 9.57 -16.63
C GLU A 170 22.72 10.21 -16.67
N LEU A 171 22.40 11.06 -15.68
CA LEU A 171 21.12 11.79 -15.65
C LEU A 171 21.00 12.79 -16.80
N ARG A 172 22.09 13.46 -17.18
CA ARG A 172 22.15 14.28 -18.38
C ARG A 172 21.85 13.48 -19.64
N ALA A 173 22.43 12.29 -19.77
CA ALA A 173 22.16 11.40 -20.90
C ALA A 173 20.66 10.96 -20.93
N TYR A 174 19.97 10.87 -19.79
CA TYR A 174 18.52 10.63 -19.76
C TYR A 174 17.73 11.83 -20.30
N VAL A 175 18.12 13.05 -19.91
CA VAL A 175 17.46 14.30 -20.37
C VAL A 175 17.70 14.53 -21.86
N GLU A 176 18.92 14.29 -22.36
CA GLU A 176 19.28 14.47 -23.78
C GLU A 176 18.84 13.29 -24.66
N GLY A 177 18.43 12.18 -24.04
CA GLY A 177 18.02 10.94 -24.71
C GLY A 177 16.55 10.94 -25.14
N ASN A 178 16.09 9.75 -25.51
CA ASN A 178 14.70 9.50 -25.90
C ASN A 178 13.90 8.93 -24.73
N ASP A 179 12.64 9.31 -24.65
CA ASP A 179 11.64 8.69 -23.80
C ASP A 179 11.54 7.19 -24.13
N PRO A 180 11.77 6.30 -23.16
CA PRO A 180 11.77 4.85 -23.38
C PRO A 180 10.40 4.26 -23.74
N VAL A 181 9.32 5.02 -23.57
CA VAL A 181 7.94 4.58 -23.89
C VAL A 181 7.53 5.04 -25.29
N THR A 182 7.84 6.30 -25.65
CA THR A 182 7.41 6.91 -26.93
C THR A 182 8.48 6.87 -27.99
N GLY A 183 9.76 6.80 -27.61
CA GLY A 183 10.92 6.90 -28.51
C GLY A 183 11.23 8.33 -28.98
N VAL A 184 10.50 9.34 -28.55
CA VAL A 184 10.70 10.74 -28.88
C VAL A 184 11.74 11.36 -27.93
N PRO A 185 12.57 12.34 -28.36
CA PRO A 185 13.48 13.04 -27.45
C PRO A 185 12.73 13.66 -26.25
N VAL A 186 13.21 13.38 -25.03
CA VAL A 186 12.58 13.81 -23.76
C VAL A 186 12.29 15.30 -23.74
N MET A 187 13.28 16.13 -24.03
CA MET A 187 13.10 17.58 -23.98
C MET A 187 12.16 18.12 -25.06
N ARG A 188 12.10 17.46 -26.21
CA ARG A 188 11.14 17.80 -27.26
C ARG A 188 9.71 17.53 -26.79
N GLU A 189 9.44 16.36 -26.18
CA GLU A 189 8.11 16.05 -25.65
C GLU A 189 7.70 17.03 -24.55
N ILE A 190 8.62 17.42 -23.67
CA ILE A 190 8.36 18.43 -22.63
C ILE A 190 7.94 19.76 -23.26
N ILE A 191 8.69 20.26 -24.24
CA ILE A 191 8.40 21.53 -24.89
C ILE A 191 7.07 21.47 -25.64
N GLU A 192 6.84 20.44 -26.45
CA GLU A 192 5.60 20.23 -27.20
C GLU A 192 4.39 20.10 -26.26
N ALA A 193 4.53 19.46 -25.11
CA ALA A 193 3.46 19.32 -24.14
C ALA A 193 3.09 20.64 -23.46
N LEU A 194 4.02 21.58 -23.33
CA LEU A 194 3.78 22.90 -22.74
C LEU A 194 3.28 23.92 -23.75
N THR A 195 3.61 23.78 -25.07
CA THR A 195 3.33 24.78 -26.12
C THR A 195 2.40 24.28 -27.22
N GLY A 196 2.27 22.97 -27.42
CA GLY A 196 1.47 22.38 -28.49
C GLY A 196 0.04 22.07 -28.09
N ASN A 197 -0.77 21.72 -29.08
CA ASN A 197 -2.11 21.20 -28.81
C ASN A 197 -2.03 19.71 -28.45
N VAL A 198 -2.30 19.38 -27.21
CA VAL A 198 -2.27 18.01 -26.68
C VAL A 198 -3.67 17.39 -26.54
N ALA A 199 -4.72 18.11 -26.89
CA ALA A 199 -6.10 17.62 -26.78
C ALA A 199 -6.34 16.42 -27.72
N GLY A 200 -6.97 15.38 -27.21
CA GLY A 200 -7.42 14.22 -28.01
C GLY A 200 -6.35 13.17 -28.29
N ARG A 201 -5.23 13.15 -27.59
CA ARG A 201 -4.19 12.11 -27.75
C ARG A 201 -4.64 10.71 -27.29
N HIS A 202 -5.64 10.65 -26.40
CA HIS A 202 -6.18 9.38 -25.91
C HIS A 202 -7.68 9.29 -26.22
N ALA A 203 -8.09 8.20 -26.87
CA ALA A 203 -9.51 7.91 -27.06
C ALA A 203 -10.20 7.72 -25.71
N PRO A 204 -11.42 8.24 -25.51
CA PRO A 204 -12.18 7.98 -24.31
C PRO A 204 -12.40 6.46 -24.17
N GLU A 205 -11.85 5.87 -23.11
CA GLU A 205 -12.09 4.46 -22.79
C GLU A 205 -13.53 4.32 -22.28
N ALA A 206 -14.26 3.32 -22.78
CA ALA A 206 -15.60 3.02 -22.30
C ALA A 206 -15.59 2.82 -20.78
N ALA A 207 -16.60 3.36 -20.08
CA ALA A 207 -16.74 3.19 -18.66
C ALA A 207 -16.66 1.69 -18.30
N ARG A 208 -15.74 1.31 -17.41
CA ARG A 208 -15.61 -0.07 -16.95
C ARG A 208 -16.91 -0.45 -16.23
N THR A 209 -17.64 -1.39 -16.80
CA THR A 209 -18.79 -2.01 -16.14
C THR A 209 -18.33 -3.25 -15.39
N THR A 210 -18.82 -3.42 -14.16
CA THR A 210 -18.58 -4.65 -13.37
C THR A 210 -19.89 -5.45 -13.38
N PRO A 211 -20.05 -6.45 -14.27
CA PRO A 211 -21.23 -7.29 -14.25
C PRO A 211 -21.28 -8.05 -12.93
N ARG A 212 -22.48 -8.30 -12.40
CA ARG A 212 -22.66 -9.02 -11.14
C ARG A 212 -22.23 -10.48 -11.26
N PHE A 213 -22.47 -11.09 -12.42
CA PHE A 213 -22.19 -12.49 -12.72
C PHE A 213 -21.28 -12.64 -13.92
N VAL A 214 -20.60 -13.78 -13.97
CA VAL A 214 -19.83 -14.28 -15.10
C VAL A 214 -20.24 -15.72 -15.39
N GLU A 215 -20.14 -16.15 -16.67
CA GLU A 215 -20.56 -17.45 -17.13
C GLU A 215 -19.43 -18.16 -17.88
N ALA A 216 -19.36 -19.49 -17.75
CA ALA A 216 -18.48 -20.36 -18.51
C ALA A 216 -19.18 -21.70 -18.82
N ALA A 217 -18.67 -22.43 -19.79
CA ALA A 217 -19.25 -23.71 -20.19
C ALA A 217 -18.82 -24.87 -19.27
N SER A 218 -17.75 -24.72 -18.48
CA SER A 218 -17.27 -25.72 -17.52
C SER A 218 -16.60 -25.09 -16.31
N GLU A 219 -16.34 -25.89 -15.26
CA GLU A 219 -15.55 -25.45 -14.10
C GLU A 219 -14.12 -25.06 -14.48
N GLU A 220 -13.49 -25.82 -15.37
CA GLU A 220 -12.14 -25.52 -15.87
C GLU A 220 -12.11 -24.18 -16.58
N GLU A 221 -13.06 -23.93 -17.48
CA GLU A 221 -13.15 -22.62 -18.17
C GLU A 221 -13.42 -21.48 -17.20
N MET A 222 -14.22 -21.70 -16.15
CA MET A 222 -14.47 -20.71 -15.12
C MET A 222 -13.19 -20.40 -14.33
N HIS A 223 -12.42 -21.41 -13.91
CA HIS A 223 -11.13 -21.22 -13.27
C HIS A 223 -10.16 -20.45 -14.15
N GLU A 224 -10.06 -20.81 -15.44
CA GLU A 224 -9.23 -20.09 -16.42
C GLU A 224 -9.69 -18.65 -16.62
N LEU A 225 -10.99 -18.36 -16.57
CA LEU A 225 -11.53 -17.01 -16.62
C LEU A 225 -11.04 -16.17 -15.44
N PHE A 226 -11.07 -16.73 -14.22
CA PHE A 226 -10.61 -16.05 -13.02
C PHE A 226 -9.09 -15.80 -13.04
N LEU A 227 -8.31 -16.79 -13.52
CA LEU A 227 -6.85 -16.66 -13.68
C LEU A 227 -6.49 -15.58 -14.71
N ARG A 228 -7.09 -15.61 -15.92
CA ARG A 228 -6.82 -14.63 -16.99
C ARG A 228 -7.16 -13.20 -16.60
N ASN A 229 -8.18 -13.00 -15.76
CA ASN A 229 -8.57 -11.69 -15.26
C ASN A 229 -7.75 -11.24 -14.04
N ASN A 230 -6.79 -12.04 -13.57
CA ASN A 230 -6.03 -11.77 -12.33
C ASN A 230 -6.92 -11.58 -11.09
N TRP A 231 -8.02 -12.35 -11.00
CA TRP A 231 -8.92 -12.30 -9.84
C TRP A 231 -8.53 -13.29 -8.74
N THR A 232 -7.46 -14.06 -8.94
CA THR A 232 -6.93 -15.02 -7.97
C THR A 232 -5.49 -14.67 -7.58
N ASP A 233 -5.04 -15.30 -6.49
CA ASP A 233 -3.64 -15.30 -6.05
C ASP A 233 -2.80 -16.40 -6.74
N GLN A 234 -3.26 -16.92 -7.87
CA GLN A 234 -2.72 -18.03 -8.65
C GLN A 234 -2.84 -19.40 -7.95
N LEU A 235 -3.43 -19.46 -6.77
CA LEU A 235 -3.78 -20.71 -6.08
C LEU A 235 -5.21 -21.15 -6.47
N PRO A 236 -5.54 -22.45 -6.35
CA PRO A 236 -6.90 -22.93 -6.54
C PRO A 236 -7.91 -22.18 -5.66
N ILE A 237 -9.06 -21.86 -6.22
CA ILE A 237 -10.14 -21.17 -5.53
C ILE A 237 -11.38 -22.06 -5.41
N VAL A 238 -12.24 -21.75 -4.45
CA VAL A 238 -13.61 -22.25 -4.42
C VAL A 238 -14.46 -21.33 -5.31
N LEU A 239 -15.14 -21.88 -6.31
CA LEU A 239 -15.97 -21.09 -7.23
C LEU A 239 -17.12 -20.41 -6.47
N PRO A 240 -17.27 -19.07 -6.57
CA PRO A 240 -18.30 -18.32 -5.86
C PRO A 240 -19.66 -18.40 -6.57
N THR A 241 -20.25 -19.60 -6.55
CA THR A 241 -21.60 -19.84 -7.06
C THR A 241 -22.65 -19.13 -6.21
N GLU A 242 -23.85 -18.88 -6.74
CA GLU A 242 -24.95 -18.21 -6.01
C GLU A 242 -25.25 -18.90 -4.68
N ALA A 243 -25.31 -20.24 -4.66
CA ALA A 243 -25.59 -21.00 -3.45
C ALA A 243 -24.51 -20.80 -2.37
N ARG A 244 -23.23 -20.80 -2.74
CA ARG A 244 -22.13 -20.61 -1.78
C ARG A 244 -22.07 -19.17 -1.25
N VAL A 245 -22.30 -18.19 -2.12
CA VAL A 245 -22.36 -16.78 -1.71
C VAL A 245 -23.56 -16.52 -0.82
N ALA A 246 -24.74 -17.08 -1.12
CA ALA A 246 -25.91 -17.00 -0.27
C ALA A 246 -25.69 -17.62 1.13
N ALA A 247 -24.99 -18.77 1.20
CA ALA A 247 -24.63 -19.38 2.49
C ALA A 247 -23.67 -18.49 3.30
N MET A 248 -22.73 -17.81 2.64
CA MET A 248 -21.82 -16.87 3.29
C MET A 248 -22.58 -15.65 3.82
N LEU A 249 -23.48 -15.08 3.01
CA LEU A 249 -24.30 -13.91 3.38
C LEU A 249 -25.23 -14.19 4.57
N ALA A 250 -25.67 -15.42 4.76
CA ALA A 250 -26.51 -15.82 5.89
C ALA A 250 -25.80 -15.72 7.26
N ALA A 251 -24.48 -15.52 7.28
CA ALA A 251 -23.68 -15.40 8.53
C ALA A 251 -23.55 -13.97 9.06
N THR A 252 -24.25 -13.01 8.48
CA THR A 252 -24.33 -11.63 8.96
C THR A 252 -25.77 -11.11 8.88
N SER A 253 -26.11 -10.18 9.76
CA SER A 253 -27.41 -9.48 9.70
C SER A 253 -27.46 -8.34 8.66
N HIS A 254 -26.33 -8.01 8.05
CA HIS A 254 -26.25 -6.91 7.11
C HIS A 254 -26.74 -7.29 5.71
N PRO A 255 -27.51 -6.40 5.04
CA PRO A 255 -27.97 -6.65 3.68
C PRO A 255 -26.82 -6.74 2.69
N ALA A 256 -26.98 -7.55 1.66
CA ALA A 256 -25.95 -7.85 0.66
C ALA A 256 -25.42 -6.61 -0.09
N ASP A 257 -26.28 -5.61 -0.29
CA ASP A 257 -25.98 -4.35 -0.99
C ASP A 257 -25.43 -3.25 -0.08
N LYS A 258 -25.36 -3.48 1.25
CA LYS A 258 -24.72 -2.52 2.17
C LYS A 258 -23.27 -2.30 1.78
N VAL A 259 -22.89 -1.03 1.58
CA VAL A 259 -21.50 -0.64 1.38
C VAL A 259 -20.71 -0.90 2.66
N VAL A 260 -19.62 -1.65 2.54
CA VAL A 260 -18.71 -1.98 3.65
C VAL A 260 -17.60 -0.94 3.75
N GLY A 261 -17.06 -0.50 2.63
CA GLY A 261 -15.96 0.46 2.61
C GLY A 261 -15.46 0.76 1.20
N ARG A 262 -14.31 1.42 1.15
CA ARG A 262 -13.62 1.81 -0.07
C ARG A 262 -12.15 1.54 0.03
N MET A 263 -11.53 1.00 -1.01
CA MET A 263 -10.08 0.75 -1.08
C MET A 263 -9.48 1.30 -2.36
N GLN A 264 -8.16 1.50 -2.32
CA GLN A 264 -7.34 1.84 -3.49
C GLN A 264 -6.03 1.04 -3.46
N PRO A 265 -5.49 0.63 -4.61
CA PRO A 265 -4.27 -0.17 -4.67
C PRO A 265 -3.02 0.62 -4.24
N THR A 266 -3.05 1.93 -4.41
CA THR A 266 -1.99 2.86 -4.02
C THR A 266 -2.62 4.22 -3.70
N PRO A 267 -2.04 5.03 -2.79
CA PRO A 267 -2.46 6.42 -2.57
C PRO A 267 -2.58 7.21 -3.88
N ASN A 268 -3.43 8.22 -3.88
CA ASN A 268 -3.69 9.09 -5.03
C ASN A 268 -4.36 8.42 -6.24
N ARG A 269 -4.94 7.22 -6.08
CA ARG A 269 -5.84 6.61 -7.07
C ARG A 269 -7.28 6.68 -6.59
N GLY A 270 -8.22 6.58 -7.52
CA GLY A 270 -9.64 6.57 -7.17
C GLY A 270 -10.00 5.40 -6.24
N LEU A 271 -10.81 5.69 -5.23
CA LEU A 271 -11.29 4.70 -4.27
C LEU A 271 -12.38 3.83 -4.89
N TRP A 272 -12.18 2.51 -4.87
CA TRP A 272 -13.16 1.53 -5.30
C TRP A 272 -14.08 1.18 -4.14
N GLU A 273 -15.38 1.18 -4.39
CA GLU A 273 -16.42 0.85 -3.42
C GLU A 273 -16.77 -0.64 -3.48
N TYR A 274 -17.14 -1.23 -2.34
CA TYR A 274 -17.56 -2.62 -2.28
C TYR A 274 -18.64 -2.86 -1.23
N THR A 275 -19.50 -3.84 -1.51
CA THR A 275 -20.63 -4.22 -0.68
C THR A 275 -20.36 -5.51 0.10
N VAL A 276 -21.25 -5.85 1.04
CA VAL A 276 -21.23 -7.12 1.77
C VAL A 276 -21.18 -8.31 0.82
N GLU A 277 -21.95 -8.29 -0.29
CA GLU A 277 -21.91 -9.35 -1.31
C GLU A 277 -20.51 -9.49 -1.93
N LYS A 278 -19.84 -8.38 -2.29
CA LYS A 278 -18.50 -8.44 -2.87
C LYS A 278 -17.45 -9.01 -1.90
N VAL A 279 -17.60 -8.72 -0.60
CA VAL A 279 -16.77 -9.33 0.44
C VAL A 279 -17.07 -10.83 0.54
N ALA A 280 -18.35 -11.25 0.53
CA ALA A 280 -18.75 -12.65 0.59
C ALA A 280 -18.20 -13.47 -0.59
N VAL A 281 -18.21 -12.91 -1.81
CA VAL A 281 -17.64 -13.55 -3.01
C VAL A 281 -16.17 -13.90 -2.79
N ASN A 282 -15.37 -12.95 -2.32
CA ASN A 282 -13.94 -13.16 -2.07
C ASN A 282 -13.69 -14.11 -0.89
N ALA A 283 -14.53 -14.08 0.14
CA ALA A 283 -14.46 -15.02 1.26
C ALA A 283 -14.71 -16.47 0.80
N VAL A 284 -15.71 -16.70 -0.07
CA VAL A 284 -15.97 -18.00 -0.70
C VAL A 284 -14.76 -18.44 -1.53
N MET A 285 -14.20 -17.56 -2.36
CA MET A 285 -13.03 -17.87 -3.18
C MET A 285 -11.83 -18.33 -2.35
N ALA A 286 -11.64 -17.75 -1.17
CA ALA A 286 -10.58 -18.14 -0.23
C ALA A 286 -10.82 -19.51 0.43
N GLY A 287 -12.02 -20.07 0.33
CA GLY A 287 -12.44 -21.28 1.03
C GLY A 287 -12.85 -21.04 2.48
N ALA A 288 -13.15 -19.80 2.88
CA ALA A 288 -13.59 -19.48 4.23
C ALA A 288 -14.97 -20.09 4.53
N ARG A 289 -15.19 -20.44 5.81
CA ARG A 289 -16.52 -20.88 6.28
C ARG A 289 -17.39 -19.69 6.63
N PRO A 290 -18.73 -19.84 6.57
CA PRO A 290 -19.66 -18.74 6.92
C PRO A 290 -19.41 -18.14 8.30
N GLU A 291 -19.09 -18.94 9.32
CA GLU A 291 -18.81 -18.45 10.68
C GLU A 291 -17.62 -17.51 10.80
N TYR A 292 -16.73 -17.45 9.78
CA TYR A 292 -15.59 -16.52 9.75
C TYR A 292 -15.95 -15.18 9.11
N PHE A 293 -17.13 -15.08 8.50
CA PHE A 293 -17.51 -13.93 7.69
C PHE A 293 -17.54 -12.59 8.44
N PRO A 294 -18.00 -12.51 9.71
CA PRO A 294 -17.91 -11.26 10.47
C PRO A 294 -16.47 -10.72 10.62
N VAL A 295 -15.48 -11.61 10.79
CA VAL A 295 -14.06 -11.21 10.84
C VAL A 295 -13.60 -10.66 9.50
N ILE A 296 -13.99 -11.31 8.40
CA ILE A 296 -13.64 -10.89 7.04
C ILE A 296 -14.30 -9.56 6.68
N LEU A 297 -15.54 -9.33 7.11
CA LEU A 297 -16.23 -8.05 6.96
C LEU A 297 -15.54 -6.93 7.74
N ALA A 298 -15.12 -7.18 8.98
CA ALA A 298 -14.35 -6.21 9.77
C ALA A 298 -13.01 -5.87 9.13
N LEU A 299 -12.33 -6.86 8.53
CA LEU A 299 -11.11 -6.62 7.74
C LEU A 299 -11.39 -5.74 6.52
N ALA A 300 -12.46 -6.01 5.79
CA ALA A 300 -12.88 -5.17 4.66
C ALA A 300 -13.23 -3.75 5.12
N ALA A 301 -13.93 -3.61 6.25
CA ALA A 301 -14.30 -2.33 6.83
C ALA A 301 -13.11 -1.51 7.38
N SER A 302 -11.96 -2.14 7.57
CA SER A 302 -10.73 -1.42 7.93
C SER A 302 -10.24 -0.48 6.82
N GLU A 303 -10.66 -0.70 5.58
CA GLU A 303 -10.21 -0.01 4.36
C GLU A 303 -8.69 -0.09 4.11
N VAL A 304 -7.97 -0.89 4.90
CA VAL A 304 -6.54 -1.14 4.77
C VAL A 304 -6.31 -2.25 3.76
N THR A 305 -5.45 -2.01 2.79
CA THR A 305 -5.09 -3.04 1.80
C THR A 305 -3.99 -3.96 2.34
N ALA A 306 -4.16 -5.28 2.16
CA ALA A 306 -3.12 -6.27 2.45
C ALA A 306 -2.06 -6.35 1.34
N ARG A 307 -2.40 -5.92 0.12
CA ARG A 307 -1.56 -5.99 -1.08
C ARG A 307 -1.47 -4.62 -1.76
N GLY A 308 -0.97 -3.62 -1.05
CA GLY A 308 -0.78 -2.28 -1.61
C GLY A 308 0.30 -2.26 -2.68
N SER A 309 0.13 -1.41 -3.70
CA SER A 309 1.18 -1.14 -4.68
C SER A 309 2.31 -0.36 -4.02
N THR A 310 3.36 -1.07 -3.62
CA THR A 310 4.57 -0.48 -3.03
C THR A 310 5.81 -1.20 -3.53
N SER A 311 6.83 -0.46 -3.94
CA SER A 311 8.12 -1.01 -4.38
C SER A 311 8.82 -1.81 -3.27
N SER A 312 8.54 -1.48 -2.00
CA SER A 312 9.14 -2.12 -0.83
C SER A 312 8.52 -3.47 -0.45
N SER A 313 7.51 -3.94 -1.19
CA SER A 313 6.91 -5.27 -0.99
C SER A 313 6.35 -5.50 0.42
N GLY A 314 5.62 -4.52 0.98
CA GLY A 314 4.97 -4.67 2.28
C GLY A 314 3.81 -5.67 2.24
N SER A 315 3.53 -6.29 3.37
CA SER A 315 2.39 -7.19 3.61
C SER A 315 1.65 -6.83 4.89
N ALA A 316 0.47 -7.38 5.07
CA ALA A 316 -0.31 -7.21 6.30
C ALA A 316 -0.07 -8.34 7.31
N MET A 317 -0.27 -7.99 8.58
CA MET A 317 -0.45 -8.92 9.68
C MET A 317 -1.80 -8.62 10.35
N VAL A 318 -2.54 -9.67 10.68
CA VAL A 318 -3.88 -9.62 11.25
C VAL A 318 -3.87 -10.28 12.62
N VAL A 319 -4.23 -9.53 13.64
CA VAL A 319 -4.37 -10.03 15.02
C VAL A 319 -5.83 -9.97 15.41
N VAL A 320 -6.40 -11.12 15.78
CA VAL A 320 -7.78 -11.24 16.23
C VAL A 320 -7.82 -11.40 17.75
N ASN A 321 -8.66 -10.60 18.39
CA ASN A 321 -8.86 -10.57 19.83
C ASN A 321 -10.31 -10.83 20.23
N GLY A 322 -10.51 -11.18 21.50
CA GLY A 322 -11.81 -11.37 22.12
C GLY A 322 -12.46 -12.73 21.86
N PRO A 323 -13.72 -12.95 22.27
CA PRO A 323 -14.38 -14.25 22.29
C PRO A 323 -14.52 -14.94 20.93
N ILE A 324 -14.56 -14.18 19.83
CA ILE A 324 -14.68 -14.72 18.47
C ILE A 324 -13.59 -15.73 18.15
N ARG A 325 -12.37 -15.56 18.70
CA ARG A 325 -11.23 -16.46 18.51
C ARG A 325 -11.59 -17.91 18.83
N GLN A 326 -12.25 -18.11 19.97
CA GLN A 326 -12.68 -19.43 20.43
C GLN A 326 -13.93 -19.91 19.67
N GLN A 327 -14.88 -19.03 19.41
CA GLN A 327 -16.12 -19.35 18.71
C GLN A 327 -15.90 -19.95 17.33
N ILE A 328 -14.88 -19.45 16.60
CA ILE A 328 -14.55 -19.92 15.25
C ILE A 328 -13.31 -20.82 15.22
N GLY A 329 -12.76 -21.18 16.38
CA GLY A 329 -11.63 -22.10 16.52
C GLY A 329 -10.33 -21.59 15.90
N MET A 330 -10.02 -20.30 16.07
CA MET A 330 -8.71 -19.75 15.65
C MET A 330 -7.57 -20.29 16.52
N ASN A 331 -6.42 -20.52 15.88
CA ASN A 331 -5.21 -20.93 16.58
C ASN A 331 -4.46 -19.70 17.11
N CYS A 332 -4.18 -19.67 18.41
CA CYS A 332 -3.31 -18.71 19.09
C CYS A 332 -2.04 -19.36 19.68
N GLY A 333 -1.97 -20.70 19.70
CA GLY A 333 -0.92 -21.49 20.30
C GLY A 333 0.14 -21.98 19.31
N ILE A 334 0.60 -23.23 19.45
CA ILE A 334 1.64 -23.81 18.59
C ILE A 334 1.24 -23.70 17.10
N GLY A 335 2.14 -23.12 16.31
CA GLY A 335 1.94 -22.96 14.86
C GLY A 335 0.94 -21.88 14.46
N ALA A 336 0.52 -20.99 15.37
CA ALA A 336 -0.51 -19.98 15.12
C ALA A 336 -0.23 -19.08 13.89
N MET A 337 1.02 -18.71 13.64
CA MET A 337 1.43 -17.87 12.52
C MET A 337 1.61 -18.64 11.20
N GLY A 338 1.43 -19.97 11.22
CA GLY A 338 1.56 -20.84 10.06
C GLY A 338 0.21 -21.27 9.46
N PRO A 339 0.20 -22.13 8.42
CA PRO A 339 -1.00 -22.55 7.69
C PRO A 339 -1.75 -23.72 8.34
N TYR A 340 -1.56 -23.98 9.63
CA TYR A 340 -2.05 -25.20 10.30
C TYR A 340 -3.43 -25.05 10.95
N ASN A 341 -4.13 -23.96 10.68
CA ASN A 341 -5.50 -23.74 11.13
C ASN A 341 -6.36 -23.17 10.01
N HIS A 342 -7.55 -23.76 9.81
CA HIS A 342 -8.42 -23.38 8.69
C HIS A 342 -8.92 -21.93 8.78
N ALA A 343 -9.29 -21.46 9.97
CA ALA A 343 -9.74 -20.08 10.18
C ALA A 343 -8.60 -19.09 9.92
N ASN A 344 -7.42 -19.27 10.55
CA ASN A 344 -6.26 -18.41 10.36
C ASN A 344 -5.86 -18.31 8.87
N ALA A 345 -5.77 -19.46 8.19
CA ALA A 345 -5.36 -19.53 6.81
C ALA A 345 -6.36 -18.88 5.85
N THR A 346 -7.67 -19.20 5.99
CA THR A 346 -8.68 -18.72 5.03
C THR A 346 -9.13 -17.29 5.27
N ILE A 347 -9.16 -16.81 6.52
CA ILE A 347 -9.40 -15.40 6.84
C ILE A 347 -8.30 -14.53 6.22
N GLY A 348 -7.04 -14.90 6.46
CA GLY A 348 -5.91 -14.15 5.91
C GLY A 348 -5.84 -14.19 4.38
N ARG A 349 -6.13 -15.36 3.78
CA ARG A 349 -6.23 -15.49 2.31
C ARG A 349 -7.37 -14.64 1.75
N ALA A 350 -8.55 -14.66 2.39
CA ALA A 350 -9.68 -13.81 2.01
C ALA A 350 -9.28 -12.34 2.00
N TYR A 351 -8.57 -11.87 3.03
CA TYR A 351 -8.08 -10.50 3.10
C TYR A 351 -7.15 -10.15 1.93
N GLY A 352 -6.26 -11.08 1.54
CA GLY A 352 -5.42 -10.92 0.35
C GLY A 352 -6.25 -10.80 -0.95
N LEU A 353 -7.26 -11.65 -1.14
CA LEU A 353 -8.15 -11.61 -2.30
C LEU A 353 -9.03 -10.35 -2.32
N LEU A 354 -9.56 -9.93 -1.16
CA LEU A 354 -10.27 -8.65 -1.02
C LEU A 354 -9.40 -7.49 -1.52
N SER A 355 -8.17 -7.41 -1.03
CA SER A 355 -7.22 -6.37 -1.44
C SER A 355 -6.90 -6.40 -2.92
N GLN A 356 -6.87 -7.59 -3.54
CA GLN A 356 -6.64 -7.72 -4.96
C GLN A 356 -7.84 -7.27 -5.79
N ASN A 357 -9.06 -7.70 -5.42
CA ASN A 357 -10.23 -7.56 -6.26
C ASN A 357 -11.05 -6.29 -5.96
N LEU A 358 -11.12 -5.85 -4.71
CA LEU A 358 -12.00 -4.75 -4.32
C LEU A 358 -11.43 -3.36 -4.55
N GLN A 359 -10.13 -3.24 -4.78
CA GLN A 359 -9.44 -1.96 -4.99
C GLN A 359 -9.05 -1.67 -6.45
N GLY A 360 -9.55 -2.44 -7.40
CA GLY A 360 -9.21 -2.31 -8.82
C GLY A 360 -8.02 -3.15 -9.27
N GLY A 361 -7.64 -4.14 -8.47
CA GLY A 361 -6.59 -5.10 -8.77
C GLY A 361 -5.25 -4.83 -8.06
N SER A 362 -4.47 -5.88 -7.90
CA SER A 362 -3.11 -5.87 -7.36
C SER A 362 -2.26 -6.81 -8.22
N VAL A 363 -2.03 -6.39 -9.47
CA VAL A 363 -1.39 -7.18 -10.52
C VAL A 363 0.07 -6.77 -10.65
N PRO A 364 1.02 -7.71 -10.56
CA PRO A 364 2.44 -7.42 -10.72
C PRO A 364 2.77 -6.71 -12.04
N GLY A 365 3.54 -5.63 -11.96
CA GLY A 365 3.95 -4.82 -13.10
C GLY A 365 2.87 -3.88 -13.65
N ASP A 366 1.68 -3.86 -13.03
CA ASP A 366 0.58 -2.95 -13.39
C ASP A 366 0.11 -2.16 -12.16
N THR A 367 -0.53 -2.82 -11.21
CA THR A 367 -1.05 -2.19 -9.98
C THR A 367 -0.30 -2.60 -8.72
N PHE A 368 0.50 -3.66 -8.77
CA PHE A 368 1.41 -4.09 -7.71
C PHE A 368 2.86 -4.02 -8.21
N MET A 369 3.69 -3.20 -7.58
CA MET A 369 5.05 -2.91 -8.01
C MET A 369 6.12 -3.36 -7.01
N GLY A 370 5.78 -4.29 -6.11
CA GLY A 370 6.72 -4.82 -5.13
C GLY A 370 7.92 -5.48 -5.79
N SER A 371 9.11 -4.93 -5.60
CA SER A 371 10.33 -5.32 -6.32
C SER A 371 10.68 -6.82 -6.14
N LEU A 372 10.61 -7.29 -4.91
CA LEU A 372 10.89 -8.70 -4.58
C LEU A 372 9.60 -9.52 -4.39
N GLY A 373 8.45 -8.86 -4.20
CA GLY A 373 7.27 -9.51 -3.63
C GLY A 373 7.46 -9.81 -2.14
N ASN A 374 6.47 -10.43 -1.51
CA ASN A 374 6.51 -10.81 -0.10
C ASN A 374 5.68 -12.08 0.12
N ALA A 375 6.30 -13.13 0.63
CA ALA A 375 5.64 -14.42 0.85
C ALA A 375 4.43 -14.33 1.80
N TYR A 376 4.41 -13.37 2.71
CA TYR A 376 3.28 -13.14 3.60
C TYR A 376 2.02 -12.62 2.90
N THR A 377 2.10 -12.20 1.64
CA THR A 377 0.92 -11.78 0.87
C THR A 377 -0.03 -12.93 0.50
N TYR A 378 0.38 -14.20 0.65
CA TYR A 378 -0.53 -15.33 0.44
C TYR A 378 -1.66 -15.39 1.48
N ASN A 379 -1.35 -15.20 2.77
CA ASN A 379 -2.31 -15.30 3.87
C ASN A 379 -2.20 -14.18 4.93
N SER A 380 -1.45 -13.12 4.68
CA SER A 380 -1.39 -11.92 5.52
C SER A 380 -1.09 -12.19 7.00
N ILE A 381 -0.17 -13.09 7.34
CA ILE A 381 0.19 -13.50 8.72
C ILE A 381 -1.00 -13.34 9.68
N THR A 382 -1.98 -14.24 9.62
CA THR A 382 -3.22 -14.11 10.37
C THR A 382 -3.28 -15.07 11.54
N PHE A 383 -3.49 -14.57 12.75
CA PHE A 383 -3.58 -15.36 13.97
C PHE A 383 -4.44 -14.69 15.04
N ALA A 384 -4.76 -15.44 16.09
CA ALA A 384 -5.38 -14.92 17.30
C ALA A 384 -4.32 -14.66 18.38
N GLU A 385 -4.46 -13.59 19.18
CA GLU A 385 -3.63 -13.38 20.38
C GLU A 385 -3.89 -14.47 21.41
N ASN A 386 -2.83 -14.97 22.05
CA ASN A 386 -2.94 -15.97 23.12
C ASN A 386 -3.24 -15.27 24.47
N GLU A 387 -4.49 -14.79 24.59
CA GLU A 387 -4.93 -13.96 25.72
C GLU A 387 -4.90 -14.73 27.05
N GLU A 388 -5.24 -16.02 27.03
CA GLU A 388 -5.32 -16.88 28.21
C GLU A 388 -3.93 -17.15 28.83
N ARG A 389 -2.88 -17.06 28.02
CA ARG A 389 -1.50 -17.30 28.44
C ARG A 389 -0.65 -16.03 28.46
N SER A 390 -1.25 -14.90 28.10
CA SER A 390 -0.59 -13.59 28.22
C SER A 390 -0.52 -13.19 29.70
N PRO A 391 0.66 -12.77 30.19
CA PRO A 391 0.75 -12.23 31.55
C PRO A 391 0.27 -10.76 31.62
N TRP A 392 -0.09 -10.18 30.51
CA TRP A 392 -0.58 -8.80 30.39
C TRP A 392 -1.97 -8.77 29.78
N GLU A 393 -2.61 -7.59 29.84
CA GLU A 393 -3.88 -7.35 29.17
C GLU A 393 -3.77 -7.60 27.65
N PRO A 394 -4.85 -8.08 27.00
CA PRO A 394 -4.89 -8.27 25.56
C PRO A 394 -4.70 -6.95 24.79
N LEU A 395 -4.22 -7.05 23.52
CA LEU A 395 -3.98 -5.91 22.65
C LEU A 395 -5.21 -5.01 22.47
N HIS A 396 -6.40 -5.58 22.30
CA HIS A 396 -7.62 -4.79 22.11
C HIS A 396 -8.02 -4.03 23.37
N VAL A 397 -7.79 -4.60 24.57
CA VAL A 397 -8.05 -3.93 25.85
C VAL A 397 -7.09 -2.75 26.03
N GLN A 398 -5.79 -2.92 25.72
CA GLN A 398 -4.81 -1.83 25.70
C GLN A 398 -5.22 -0.70 24.74
N ARG A 399 -6.05 -0.99 23.72
CA ARG A 399 -6.59 -0.04 22.74
C ARG A 399 -7.95 0.54 23.11
N GLY A 400 -8.43 0.29 24.33
CA GLY A 400 -9.66 0.86 24.86
C GLY A 400 -10.93 0.09 24.56
N TYR A 401 -10.84 -1.12 23.99
CA TYR A 401 -11.97 -2.04 23.89
C TYR A 401 -12.16 -2.80 25.19
N LYS A 402 -13.35 -3.35 25.41
CA LYS A 402 -13.60 -4.21 26.55
C LYS A 402 -13.10 -5.64 26.30
N ALA A 403 -12.84 -6.40 27.35
CA ALA A 403 -12.38 -7.78 27.22
C ALA A 403 -13.36 -8.71 26.50
N GLU A 404 -14.66 -8.41 26.58
CA GLU A 404 -15.73 -9.14 25.90
C GLU A 404 -15.93 -8.73 24.42
N ASP A 405 -15.31 -7.65 23.94
CA ASP A 405 -15.42 -7.21 22.56
C ASP A 405 -14.56 -8.09 21.64
N SER A 406 -15.13 -8.50 20.51
CA SER A 406 -14.37 -9.17 19.44
C SER A 406 -13.84 -8.13 18.47
N VAL A 407 -12.52 -8.14 18.26
CA VAL A 407 -11.81 -7.07 17.55
C VAL A 407 -10.75 -7.63 16.61
N VAL A 408 -10.54 -6.99 15.48
CA VAL A 408 -9.41 -7.25 14.58
C VAL A 408 -8.50 -6.03 14.51
N SER A 409 -7.20 -6.25 14.71
CA SER A 409 -6.15 -5.25 14.51
C SER A 409 -5.36 -5.57 13.24
N VAL A 410 -5.22 -4.59 12.36
CA VAL A 410 -4.50 -4.71 11.08
C VAL A 410 -3.20 -3.94 11.16
N PHE A 411 -2.10 -4.64 10.92
CA PHE A 411 -0.76 -4.09 10.80
C PHE A 411 -0.30 -4.18 9.35
N PHE A 412 0.51 -3.22 8.91
CA PHE A 412 1.09 -3.23 7.57
C PHE A 412 2.58 -2.89 7.62
N GLY A 413 3.34 -3.56 6.76
CA GLY A 413 4.80 -3.51 6.67
C GLY A 413 5.33 -4.92 6.47
N CYS A 414 5.58 -5.65 7.53
CA CYS A 414 5.97 -7.07 7.57
C CYS A 414 7.09 -7.42 6.57
N ARG A 415 8.11 -6.54 6.48
CA ARG A 415 9.25 -6.69 5.59
C ARG A 415 10.49 -7.20 6.29
N SER A 416 10.67 -6.79 7.54
CA SER A 416 11.78 -7.20 8.38
C SER A 416 11.29 -8.06 9.54
N THR A 417 12.02 -9.13 9.83
CA THR A 417 11.77 -10.01 10.96
C THR A 417 13.09 -10.38 11.59
N THR A 418 13.20 -10.23 12.91
CA THR A 418 14.31 -10.73 13.70
C THR A 418 13.83 -11.81 14.67
N PHE A 419 14.72 -12.66 15.12
CA PHE A 419 14.38 -13.88 15.85
C PHE A 419 15.20 -13.99 17.12
N GLY A 420 14.55 -14.35 18.23
CA GLY A 420 15.16 -14.54 19.54
C GLY A 420 14.78 -15.85 20.21
N LEU A 421 15.61 -16.30 21.13
CA LEU A 421 15.40 -17.49 21.96
C LEU A 421 15.56 -17.14 23.43
N GLY A 422 14.45 -16.88 24.11
CA GLY A 422 14.39 -16.54 25.53
C GLY A 422 15.25 -15.34 25.94
N LEU A 423 15.30 -15.07 27.23
CA LEU A 423 16.07 -13.96 27.82
C LEU A 423 17.03 -14.45 28.93
N ARG A 424 17.46 -15.71 28.90
CA ARG A 424 18.11 -16.36 30.04
C ARG A 424 19.58 -15.99 30.25
N LYS A 425 20.26 -15.39 29.28
CA LYS A 425 21.68 -15.03 29.32
C LYS A 425 21.88 -13.61 29.82
N ASP A 426 23.08 -13.28 30.25
CA ASP A 426 23.39 -12.01 30.92
C ASP A 426 23.24 -10.81 29.97
N TYR A 427 23.58 -10.98 28.70
CA TYR A 427 23.52 -9.95 27.65
C TYR A 427 22.18 -9.90 26.90
N TRP A 428 21.07 -10.31 27.52
CA TRP A 428 19.78 -10.36 26.85
C TRP A 428 19.28 -8.97 26.41
N ARG A 429 19.63 -7.90 27.16
CA ARG A 429 19.24 -6.52 26.78
C ARG A 429 19.93 -6.06 25.51
N GLU A 430 21.24 -6.33 25.41
CA GLU A 430 22.01 -6.06 24.20
C GLU A 430 21.50 -6.85 23.01
N HIS A 431 21.13 -8.12 23.23
CA HIS A 431 20.54 -8.95 22.18
C HIS A 431 19.19 -8.38 21.70
N VAL A 432 18.32 -7.95 22.63
CA VAL A 432 17.07 -7.25 22.26
C VAL A 432 17.37 -5.99 21.44
N ARG A 433 18.35 -5.18 21.85
CA ARG A 433 18.78 -3.99 21.09
C ARG A 433 19.22 -4.36 19.67
N ASP A 434 20.04 -5.37 19.51
CA ASP A 434 20.55 -5.81 18.21
C ASP A 434 19.40 -6.27 17.28
N MET A 435 18.38 -6.93 17.84
CA MET A 435 17.16 -7.27 17.11
C MET A 435 16.37 -6.02 16.68
N LEU A 436 16.26 -5.01 17.55
CA LEU A 436 15.51 -3.79 17.28
C LEU A 436 16.16 -2.92 16.22
N VAL A 437 17.49 -2.79 16.19
CA VAL A 437 18.18 -1.95 15.21
C VAL A 437 18.12 -2.51 13.78
N ALA A 438 17.71 -3.75 13.61
CA ALA A 438 17.47 -4.36 12.30
C ALA A 438 16.06 -4.09 11.74
N VAL A 439 15.16 -3.49 12.54
CA VAL A 439 13.82 -3.08 12.06
C VAL A 439 13.93 -1.79 11.27
N ASP A 440 13.25 -1.72 10.11
CA ASP A 440 13.27 -0.50 9.29
C ASP A 440 12.57 0.67 9.99
N THR A 441 13.09 1.88 9.76
CA THR A 441 12.66 3.11 10.45
C THR A 441 11.32 3.67 9.99
N VAL A 442 10.75 3.21 8.88
CA VAL A 442 9.42 3.63 8.39
C VAL A 442 8.29 2.71 8.90
N THR A 443 8.66 1.60 9.53
CA THR A 443 7.76 0.76 10.33
C THR A 443 8.05 0.96 11.82
N ALA A 444 7.57 0.06 12.67
CA ALA A 444 7.88 0.03 14.10
C ALA A 444 7.93 -1.42 14.59
N PRO A 445 8.61 -1.67 15.72
CA PRO A 445 8.66 -3.01 16.29
C PRO A 445 7.28 -3.51 16.75
N VAL A 446 6.88 -4.69 16.28
CA VAL A 446 5.84 -5.49 16.90
C VAL A 446 6.53 -6.72 17.52
N LEU A 447 6.55 -6.80 18.83
CA LEU A 447 7.10 -7.94 19.57
C LEU A 447 6.06 -9.05 19.56
N LEU A 448 6.37 -10.17 18.92
CA LEU A 448 5.57 -11.38 18.87
C LEU A 448 6.20 -12.40 19.82
N LEU A 449 5.63 -12.52 21.01
CA LEU A 449 6.21 -13.26 22.14
C LEU A 449 5.42 -14.54 22.39
N ASP A 450 6.11 -15.68 22.51
CA ASP A 450 5.45 -16.83 23.13
C ASP A 450 5.21 -16.59 24.63
N PRO A 451 4.30 -17.33 25.29
CA PRO A 451 4.00 -17.10 26.71
C PRO A 451 5.21 -17.22 27.64
N ILE A 452 6.17 -18.11 27.31
CA ILE A 452 7.40 -18.31 28.12
C ILE A 452 8.26 -17.03 28.05
N THR A 453 8.48 -16.49 26.86
CA THR A 453 9.26 -15.26 26.69
C THR A 453 8.55 -14.05 27.31
N ALA A 454 7.23 -13.96 27.17
CA ALA A 454 6.43 -12.92 27.82
C ALA A 454 6.63 -12.93 29.34
N GLN A 455 6.58 -14.12 29.98
CA GLN A 455 6.86 -14.27 31.41
C GLN A 455 8.31 -13.90 31.76
N GLN A 456 9.29 -14.26 30.92
CA GLN A 456 10.70 -13.88 31.13
C GLN A 456 10.93 -12.36 31.10
N PHE A 457 10.18 -11.62 30.30
CA PHE A 457 10.23 -10.14 30.32
C PHE A 457 9.74 -9.58 31.66
N ILE A 458 8.78 -10.22 32.33
CA ILE A 458 8.38 -9.86 33.71
C ILE A 458 9.48 -10.24 34.69
N ASP A 459 9.88 -11.51 34.71
CA ASP A 459 10.76 -12.09 35.74
C ASP A 459 12.17 -11.45 35.74
N ARG A 460 12.70 -11.14 34.54
CA ARG A 460 14.05 -10.61 34.38
C ARG A 460 14.09 -9.10 34.13
N GLY A 461 13.07 -8.58 33.48
CA GLY A 461 13.00 -7.17 33.12
C GLY A 461 12.21 -6.31 34.10
N GLY A 462 11.32 -6.93 34.88
CA GLY A 462 10.39 -6.21 35.76
C GLY A 462 9.26 -5.52 35.00
N PHE A 463 8.96 -5.95 33.75
CA PHE A 463 7.94 -5.33 32.90
C PHE A 463 6.56 -5.92 33.20
N ASP A 464 5.95 -5.51 34.29
CA ASP A 464 4.64 -5.94 34.76
C ASP A 464 3.46 -5.39 33.90
N SER A 465 3.73 -4.56 32.90
CA SER A 465 2.77 -4.06 31.91
C SER A 465 3.40 -3.96 30.52
N LYS A 466 2.57 -4.05 29.47
CA LYS A 466 3.02 -3.81 28.09
C LYS A 466 3.64 -2.40 27.94
N ASP A 467 3.11 -1.38 28.60
CA ASP A 467 3.63 -0.01 28.55
C ASP A 467 5.08 0.10 29.09
N LYS A 468 5.41 -0.61 30.16
CA LYS A 468 6.80 -0.65 30.65
C LYS A 468 7.73 -1.33 29.64
N LEU A 469 7.29 -2.42 29.03
CA LEU A 469 8.07 -3.08 27.97
C LEU A 469 8.21 -2.21 26.72
N ILE A 470 7.14 -1.54 26.29
CA ILE A 470 7.16 -0.62 25.16
C ILE A 470 8.15 0.54 25.40
N ARG A 471 8.12 1.12 26.59
CA ARG A 471 9.09 2.17 26.99
C ARG A 471 10.53 1.67 26.97
N PHE A 472 10.79 0.48 27.50
CA PHE A 472 12.11 -0.16 27.42
C PHE A 472 12.57 -0.35 25.96
N VAL A 473 11.68 -0.79 25.07
CA VAL A 473 11.97 -0.95 23.64
C VAL A 473 12.31 0.40 23.01
N HIS A 474 11.52 1.45 23.29
CA HIS A 474 11.75 2.81 22.81
C HIS A 474 13.11 3.36 23.27
N GLU A 475 13.44 3.21 24.55
CA GLU A 475 14.71 3.65 25.14
C GLU A 475 15.92 2.85 24.68
N THR A 476 15.72 1.57 24.35
CA THR A 476 16.79 0.65 23.90
C THR A 476 17.10 0.79 22.41
N ALA A 477 16.09 1.05 21.58
CA ALA A 477 16.21 1.19 20.12
C ALA A 477 16.70 2.58 19.75
N GLN A 478 17.99 2.84 19.99
CA GLN A 478 18.62 4.14 19.71
C GLN A 478 19.75 4.02 18.69
N MET A 479 20.00 5.09 17.96
CA MET A 479 21.16 5.23 17.10
C MET A 479 21.63 6.71 17.04
N PRO A 480 22.89 6.97 16.60
CA PRO A 480 23.37 8.33 16.38
C PRO A 480 22.47 9.09 15.39
N ALA A 481 22.14 10.35 15.71
CA ALA A 481 21.26 11.18 14.89
C ALA A 481 21.79 11.32 13.44
N GLY A 482 23.10 11.51 13.26
CA GLY A 482 23.71 11.57 11.94
C GLY A 482 23.40 10.33 11.10
N ARG A 483 23.56 9.12 11.68
CA ARG A 483 23.23 7.85 11.01
C ARG A 483 21.73 7.74 10.72
N TYR A 484 20.86 8.14 11.66
CA TYR A 484 19.42 8.09 11.47
C TYR A 484 18.97 8.95 10.29
N TRP A 485 19.43 10.20 10.24
CA TRP A 485 19.06 11.14 9.18
C TRP A 485 19.70 10.84 7.81
N ASP A 486 20.80 10.08 7.78
CA ASP A 486 21.45 9.63 6.53
C ASP A 486 20.75 8.41 5.89
N MET A 487 19.86 7.72 6.60
CA MET A 487 19.16 6.56 6.06
C MET A 487 18.20 6.96 4.92
N GLN A 488 18.28 6.28 3.77
CA GLN A 488 17.47 6.58 2.58
C GLN A 488 15.95 6.61 2.88
N LEU A 489 15.44 5.62 3.64
CA LEU A 489 14.02 5.61 4.02
C LEU A 489 13.64 6.80 4.91
N VAL A 490 14.53 7.25 5.77
CA VAL A 490 14.32 8.43 6.60
C VAL A 490 14.29 9.69 5.74
N GLN A 491 15.22 9.82 4.80
CA GLN A 491 15.26 10.94 3.85
C GLN A 491 13.97 11.05 3.03
N ASN A 492 13.44 9.93 2.56
CA ASN A 492 12.25 9.93 1.69
C ASN A 492 10.93 10.19 2.44
N TYR A 493 10.79 9.70 3.68
CA TYR A 493 9.48 9.63 4.33
C TYR A 493 9.38 10.39 5.66
N ILE A 494 10.50 10.63 6.33
CA ILE A 494 10.51 11.21 7.68
C ILE A 494 11.09 12.62 7.67
N TYR A 495 12.23 12.81 7.04
CA TYR A 495 12.94 14.09 6.98
C TYR A 495 12.07 15.24 6.42
N PRO A 496 11.27 15.07 5.34
CA PRO A 496 10.42 16.15 4.86
C PRO A 496 9.41 16.64 5.91
N ASN A 497 8.85 15.73 6.73
CA ASN A 497 7.94 16.11 7.81
C ASN A 497 8.68 16.82 8.96
N ALA A 498 9.91 16.40 9.25
CA ALA A 498 10.74 17.09 10.25
C ALA A 498 11.05 18.54 9.84
N THR A 499 11.32 18.78 8.55
CA THR A 499 11.57 20.13 8.02
C THR A 499 10.32 21.00 8.00
N LEU A 500 9.12 20.42 7.97
CA LEU A 500 7.84 21.13 8.16
C LEU A 500 7.51 21.49 9.61
N GLY A 501 8.37 21.13 10.56
CA GLY A 501 8.11 21.39 11.97
C GLY A 501 7.20 20.38 12.66
N VAL A 502 6.95 19.20 12.04
CA VAL A 502 6.12 18.16 12.65
C VAL A 502 6.83 17.54 13.84
N GLU A 503 6.24 17.69 15.04
CA GLU A 503 6.79 17.11 16.26
C GLU A 503 6.43 15.61 16.40
N PRO A 504 7.27 14.81 17.04
CA PRO A 504 8.56 15.15 17.65
C PRO A 504 9.75 15.13 16.67
N LEU A 505 9.50 15.01 15.37
CA LEU A 505 10.53 14.86 14.34
C LEU A 505 11.37 16.15 14.19
N ALA A 506 10.73 17.32 14.30
CA ALA A 506 11.41 18.61 14.22
C ALA A 506 12.40 18.83 15.38
N THR A 507 12.04 18.41 16.60
CA THR A 507 12.95 18.42 17.75
C THR A 507 14.08 17.40 17.55
N LYS A 508 13.78 16.21 17.06
CA LYS A 508 14.75 15.15 16.78
C LYS A 508 15.78 15.57 15.70
N LEU A 509 15.36 16.38 14.73
CA LEU A 509 16.25 16.90 13.68
C LEU A 509 17.33 17.85 14.23
N LYS A 510 17.11 18.48 15.39
CA LYS A 510 18.06 19.39 16.03
C LYS A 510 19.16 18.69 16.85
N ALA A 511 19.09 17.36 16.98
CA ALA A 511 20.08 16.60 17.74
C ALA A 511 21.46 16.65 17.06
N ALA A 512 22.52 16.69 17.86
CA ALA A 512 23.89 16.62 17.35
C ALA A 512 24.11 15.25 16.64
N PRO A 513 24.98 15.19 15.60
CA PRO A 513 25.14 13.96 14.80
C PRO A 513 25.53 12.70 15.61
N ASP A 514 26.27 12.86 16.69
CA ASP A 514 26.71 11.79 17.60
C ASP A 514 25.74 11.51 18.74
N GLN A 515 24.75 12.37 18.95
CA GLN A 515 23.71 12.18 19.97
C GLN A 515 22.85 10.97 19.63
N LEU A 516 22.65 10.08 20.61
CA LEU A 516 21.72 8.96 20.47
C LEU A 516 20.27 9.46 20.50
N ILE A 517 19.50 9.03 19.53
CA ILE A 517 18.08 9.35 19.39
C ILE A 517 17.26 8.07 19.21
N PRO A 518 16.01 8.01 19.73
CA PRO A 518 15.14 6.86 19.54
C PRO A 518 14.83 6.63 18.04
N MET A 519 14.91 5.37 17.60
CA MET A 519 14.56 5.00 16.22
C MET A 519 13.06 5.08 15.95
N PHE A 520 12.24 4.71 16.93
CA PHE A 520 10.80 4.54 16.81
C PHE A 520 10.06 5.45 17.80
N GLN A 521 8.81 5.79 17.49
CA GLN A 521 7.93 6.46 18.43
C GLN A 521 7.30 5.44 19.38
N GLU A 522 7.17 5.77 20.68
CA GLU A 522 6.64 4.87 21.70
C GLU A 522 5.24 4.33 21.34
N GLN A 523 4.36 5.19 20.85
CA GLN A 523 2.99 4.83 20.44
C GLN A 523 2.89 3.92 19.23
N ASP A 524 3.95 3.78 18.44
CA ASP A 524 4.00 2.88 17.27
C ASP A 524 4.44 1.44 17.62
N ILE A 525 5.06 1.26 18.80
CA ILE A 525 5.57 -0.03 19.28
C ILE A 525 4.40 -0.86 19.81
N ASN A 526 4.40 -2.16 19.50
CA ASN A 526 3.34 -3.06 19.94
C ASN A 526 3.90 -4.37 20.51
N VAL A 527 3.16 -4.97 21.45
CA VAL A 527 3.47 -6.26 22.06
C VAL A 527 2.25 -7.16 21.94
N VAL A 528 2.44 -8.35 21.36
CA VAL A 528 1.40 -9.36 21.17
C VAL A 528 1.92 -10.70 21.65
N VAL A 529 1.15 -11.39 22.48
CA VAL A 529 1.47 -12.76 22.92
C VAL A 529 0.84 -13.74 21.94
N VAL A 530 1.64 -14.60 21.34
CA VAL A 530 1.20 -15.59 20.35
C VAL A 530 2.15 -16.80 20.36
N GLY A 531 1.61 -17.96 20.09
CA GLY A 531 2.40 -19.19 20.05
C GLY A 531 2.21 -20.05 21.28
N GLY A 532 2.80 -21.25 21.23
CA GLY A 532 2.75 -22.24 22.29
C GLY A 532 3.99 -22.23 23.17
N GLU A 533 3.86 -22.83 24.34
CA GLU A 533 4.91 -22.93 25.32
C GLU A 533 5.87 -24.08 24.97
N THR A 534 6.89 -23.79 24.18
CA THR A 534 7.95 -24.76 23.85
C THR A 534 9.29 -24.40 24.51
N ASN A 535 10.07 -23.48 23.93
CA ASN A 535 11.40 -23.12 24.38
C ASN A 535 11.63 -21.61 24.58
N GLY A 536 10.60 -20.78 24.50
CA GLY A 536 10.74 -19.33 24.60
C GLY A 536 11.23 -18.71 23.29
N TYR A 537 10.58 -19.03 22.18
CA TYR A 537 10.85 -18.40 20.88
C TYR A 537 10.03 -17.13 20.70
N TRP A 538 10.63 -16.15 20.09
CA TRP A 538 9.98 -14.88 19.82
C TRP A 538 10.57 -14.17 18.61
N GLN A 539 9.82 -13.17 18.11
CA GLN A 539 10.20 -12.41 16.93
C GLN A 539 9.92 -10.94 17.15
N ILE A 540 10.66 -10.08 16.46
CA ILE A 540 10.30 -8.68 16.25
C ILE A 540 9.97 -8.51 14.77
N MET A 541 8.74 -8.10 14.48
CA MET A 541 8.26 -7.84 13.13
C MET A 541 8.19 -6.31 12.91
N GLY A 542 8.78 -5.83 11.81
CA GLY A 542 8.65 -4.44 11.41
C GLY A 542 7.29 -4.17 10.76
N ALA A 543 6.34 -3.59 11.51
CA ALA A 543 5.01 -3.25 11.02
C ALA A 543 4.40 -2.09 11.82
N LYS A 544 3.45 -1.36 11.23
CA LYS A 544 2.64 -0.35 11.95
C LYS A 544 1.19 -0.77 11.98
N ASN A 545 0.54 -0.59 13.14
CA ASN A 545 -0.92 -0.69 13.20
C ASN A 545 -1.56 0.39 12.30
N ARG A 546 -2.48 -0.03 11.46
CA ARG A 546 -3.20 0.85 10.53
C ARG A 546 -4.67 1.00 10.88
N ALA A 547 -5.27 -0.02 11.48
CA ALA A 547 -6.66 0.01 11.91
C ALA A 547 -6.89 -1.00 13.03
N THR A 548 -7.88 -0.73 13.86
CA THR A 548 -8.47 -1.66 14.82
C THR A 548 -9.98 -1.53 14.72
N VAL A 549 -10.68 -2.61 14.42
CA VAL A 549 -12.10 -2.61 14.03
C VAL A 549 -12.86 -3.64 14.84
N SER A 550 -14.06 -3.26 15.33
CA SER A 550 -14.99 -4.18 15.99
C SER A 550 -15.54 -5.22 15.02
N ILE A 551 -15.41 -6.50 15.36
CA ILE A 551 -16.00 -7.61 14.61
C ILE A 551 -17.50 -7.72 14.95
N ASP A 552 -17.88 -7.43 16.19
CA ASP A 552 -19.27 -7.54 16.66
C ASP A 552 -20.23 -6.62 15.90
N ALA A 553 -19.71 -5.51 15.36
CA ALA A 553 -20.47 -4.62 14.49
C ALA A 553 -20.87 -5.24 13.14
N TRP A 554 -20.35 -6.42 12.81
CA TRP A 554 -20.52 -7.09 11.51
C TRP A 554 -21.20 -8.46 11.60
N ARG A 555 -21.73 -8.81 12.77
CA ARG A 555 -22.50 -10.06 13.00
C ARG A 555 -23.89 -10.04 12.38
#